data_d9c5f7bda932d257c639badb35fb1d57
#
_entry.id   d9c5f7bda932d257c639badb35fb1d57
#
_cell.length_a   1.000
_cell.length_b   1.000
_cell.length_c   1.000
_cell.angle_alpha   90.00
_cell.angle_beta   90.00
_cell.angle_gamma   90.00
#
_symmetry.space_group_name_H-M   'P 1'
#
loop_
_entity.id
_entity.type
_entity.pdbx_description
1 polymer ?
#
loop_
_entity_poly.entity_id
_entity_poly.type
_entity_poly.pdbx_seq_one_letter_code
_entity_poly.pdbx_strand_id
1 'polypeptide(L)'
;MIRPARDGSIRPLLILFLSVLGALLLQTPSLAQAARKLPDKIPPKRTSQIQDGFGINSDLPRDPYLPWNRWWWTRMFDAGFKWIRIGQYENSSDRTSWDWIEQKRGVYSSSPELEDAVDSLVDNGMDVQVQLLYGNVMYTAHSGKLPDVSVPEPGSFHNDDRSLYSVYWPPVTPEQTDAFNKYVGWTVDHFKDRIHYWALWNEQDIGYWNPWGDAVQYGHLLTSFVDTVHKTPGAKVIYGGQADPSRDFTQRALDTCKCASGIDVYAYHTYPGYGQNMNPETMDYGAYLNESPRALRDLVTHTPRIKPDILFFDDEFNSIGTWIGSDDSVQAKYVPRGLIYNHAAGVKTFVWLLTAATDGNESDDFGIIRGLTNHDYDFTPRPVFYALQNTNALFSDTKFDPTIQVTGADVATLPRRSDFPFLSYGFRSKTGKAIVAYWLAAHSLPGNTFRTLYSTFTLKNTGIQHPVLIDVVSGDIHLLEWKQGTTDTLEALPVSDSIMAIADADYFDWPVLPEAPSSLNVTSSGNVVKLSWQVHGGDPQHVVVERREESSSARGSWQRIAELAPSAVDYSDSRVKKGQQLAYRVRATNAEGESASSNIVRIGAP
;
A
#
# COMPACT_ATOMS: atom_id res chain seq x y z
N MET A 1 14.67 -82.98 46.64
CA MET A 1 16.02 -83.46 46.28
C MET A 1 16.78 -82.42 45.53
N ILE A 2 17.83 -81.90 46.15
CA ILE A 2 19.13 -81.52 45.56
C ILE A 2 19.11 -80.38 44.54
N ARG A 3 19.48 -79.15 44.97
CA ARG A 3 20.69 -78.32 44.81
C ARG A 3 21.46 -78.43 43.48
N PRO A 4 22.34 -77.40 43.15
CA PRO A 4 22.38 -75.94 43.33
C PRO A 4 23.02 -75.22 42.11
N ALA A 5 23.07 -73.87 42.21
CA ALA A 5 24.21 -72.98 42.13
C ALA A 5 24.56 -72.22 40.87
N ARG A 6 24.80 -70.94 41.16
CA ARG A 6 25.86 -70.04 40.72
C ARG A 6 25.64 -69.33 39.38
N ASP A 7 25.59 -68.10 39.45
CA ASP A 7 26.51 -66.96 39.71
C ASP A 7 26.76 -66.18 38.44
N GLY A 8 26.58 -64.91 38.49
CA GLY A 8 27.46 -64.10 37.68
C GLY A 8 26.83 -62.86 36.95
N SER A 9 27.09 -61.75 37.59
CA SER A 9 27.27 -60.45 36.93
C SER A 9 26.04 -59.63 36.55
N ILE A 10 25.54 -58.92 37.55
CA ILE A 10 24.88 -57.65 37.38
C ILE A 10 25.97 -56.57 37.33
N ARG A 11 26.29 -56.09 36.17
CA ARG A 11 26.91 -54.79 35.81
C ARG A 11 27.31 -54.89 34.33
N PRO A 12 26.76 -54.12 33.41
CA PRO A 12 26.82 -52.64 33.33
C PRO A 12 25.57 -52.00 32.67
N LEU A 13 24.50 -51.81 33.43
CA LEU A 13 23.35 -51.04 32.91
C LEU A 13 23.18 -49.65 33.56
N LEU A 14 24.08 -49.34 34.54
CA LEU A 14 23.98 -48.07 35.29
C LEU A 14 24.87 -46.95 34.75
N ILE A 15 25.75 -47.23 33.79
CA ILE A 15 26.64 -46.22 33.21
C ILE A 15 26.05 -45.63 31.92
N LEU A 16 25.12 -46.29 31.26
CA LEU A 16 24.46 -45.78 30.04
C LEU A 16 23.32 -44.80 30.32
N PHE A 17 22.73 -44.84 31.55
CA PHE A 17 21.64 -43.91 31.91
C PHE A 17 22.11 -42.54 32.41
N LEU A 18 23.34 -42.42 32.88
CA LEU A 18 23.92 -41.15 33.32
C LEU A 18 24.55 -40.34 32.16
N SER A 19 24.92 -40.99 31.06
CA SER A 19 25.39 -40.30 29.87
C SER A 19 24.27 -39.76 28.96
N VAL A 20 23.05 -40.31 29.03
CA VAL A 20 21.89 -39.80 28.26
C VAL A 20 21.19 -38.66 29.01
N LEU A 21 21.25 -38.64 30.38
CA LEU A 21 20.71 -37.49 31.13
C LEU A 21 21.65 -36.26 31.10
N GLY A 22 22.96 -36.47 30.93
CA GLY A 22 23.92 -35.38 30.78
C GLY A 22 23.90 -34.69 29.39
N ALA A 23 23.42 -35.38 28.35
CA ALA A 23 23.29 -34.83 27.00
C ALA A 23 21.95 -34.12 26.75
N LEU A 24 20.95 -34.34 27.60
CA LEU A 24 19.65 -33.64 27.52
C LEU A 24 19.59 -32.35 28.35
N LEU A 25 20.60 -32.06 29.15
CA LEU A 25 20.68 -30.84 29.96
C LEU A 25 21.59 -29.76 29.36
N LEU A 26 22.12 -29.97 28.15
CA LEU A 26 22.97 -29.00 27.45
C LEU A 26 22.35 -28.41 26.17
N GLN A 27 21.06 -28.58 25.94
CA GLN A 27 20.31 -27.88 24.90
C GLN A 27 19.08 -27.17 25.47
N THR A 28 19.27 -26.41 26.54
CA THR A 28 18.41 -25.26 26.75
C THR A 28 19.01 -24.13 25.89
N PRO A 29 18.29 -23.62 24.86
CA PRO A 29 18.72 -22.35 24.29
C PRO A 29 18.74 -21.34 25.43
N SER A 30 19.85 -20.61 25.55
CA SER A 30 19.97 -19.52 26.50
C SER A 30 18.86 -18.50 26.18
N LEU A 31 17.77 -18.56 26.89
CA LEU A 31 16.73 -17.52 26.94
C LEU A 31 17.25 -16.34 27.79
N ALA A 32 18.36 -15.77 27.37
CA ALA A 32 18.68 -14.40 27.64
C ALA A 32 18.57 -13.64 26.31
N GLN A 33 17.38 -13.60 25.74
CA GLN A 33 17.01 -12.51 24.88
C GLN A 33 16.98 -11.31 25.82
N ALA A 34 18.07 -10.51 25.79
CA ALA A 34 18.13 -9.26 26.54
C ALA A 34 16.83 -8.53 26.27
N ALA A 35 16.07 -8.22 27.31
CA ALA A 35 14.81 -7.51 27.17
C ALA A 35 15.09 -6.27 26.30
N ARG A 36 14.53 -6.24 25.09
CA ARG A 36 14.74 -5.15 24.14
C ARG A 36 14.28 -3.88 24.86
N LYS A 37 15.13 -2.90 24.97
CA LYS A 37 14.79 -1.62 25.60
C LYS A 37 13.59 -1.05 24.84
N LEU A 38 12.56 -0.59 25.56
CA LEU A 38 11.44 0.10 24.95
C LEU A 38 11.97 1.24 24.07
N PRO A 39 11.60 1.32 22.78
CA PRO A 39 12.04 2.40 21.93
C PRO A 39 11.35 3.73 22.32
N ASP A 40 12.04 4.83 22.14
CA ASP A 40 11.47 6.18 22.41
C ASP A 40 10.51 6.61 21.28
N LYS A 41 10.68 6.04 20.07
CA LYS A 41 9.86 6.24 18.88
C LYS A 41 9.45 4.91 18.28
N ILE A 42 8.32 4.90 17.57
CA ILE A 42 7.86 3.74 16.81
C ILE A 42 8.95 3.32 15.80
N PRO A 43 9.52 2.11 15.94
CA PRO A 43 10.47 1.64 14.94
C PRO A 43 9.76 1.40 13.61
N PRO A 44 10.31 1.86 12.48
CA PRO A 44 9.67 1.67 11.19
C PRO A 44 9.57 0.19 10.81
N LYS A 45 8.48 -0.17 10.12
CA LYS A 45 8.28 -1.50 9.55
C LYS A 45 8.25 -1.37 8.04
N ARG A 46 9.13 -2.07 7.33
CA ARG A 46 9.27 -1.95 5.88
C ARG A 46 8.26 -2.82 5.15
N THR A 47 7.96 -2.49 3.90
CA THR A 47 7.02 -3.25 3.04
C THR A 47 7.27 -4.75 3.05
N SER A 48 8.53 -5.18 2.94
CA SER A 48 8.91 -6.61 2.93
C SER A 48 8.57 -7.37 4.23
N GLN A 49 8.33 -6.66 5.32
CA GLN A 49 7.97 -7.23 6.63
C GLN A 49 6.45 -7.34 6.83
N ILE A 50 5.66 -6.76 5.92
CA ILE A 50 4.20 -6.67 6.01
C ILE A 50 3.57 -7.67 5.04
N GLN A 51 2.62 -8.47 5.54
CA GLN A 51 1.87 -9.43 4.72
C GLN A 51 0.49 -8.90 4.33
N ASP A 52 -0.12 -8.10 5.20
CA ASP A 52 -1.39 -7.43 4.94
C ASP A 52 -1.35 -6.01 5.53
N GLY A 53 -1.69 -5.00 4.74
CA GLY A 53 -1.54 -3.62 5.15
C GLY A 53 -2.24 -2.66 4.19
N PHE A 54 -1.91 -1.39 4.36
CA PHE A 54 -2.50 -0.29 3.60
C PHE A 54 -1.83 -0.10 2.24
N GLY A 55 -2.52 0.61 1.37
CA GLY A 55 -2.08 0.91 0.01
C GLY A 55 -1.69 2.37 -0.19
N ILE A 56 -1.02 2.60 -1.30
CA ILE A 56 -0.64 3.91 -1.82
C ILE A 56 -0.97 3.97 -3.32
N ASN A 57 -1.35 5.13 -3.80
CA ASN A 57 -1.38 5.43 -5.22
C ASN A 57 -0.06 6.12 -5.59
N SER A 58 0.51 5.76 -6.70
CA SER A 58 1.70 6.44 -7.21
C SER A 58 1.74 6.33 -8.72
N ASP A 59 2.09 7.45 -9.35
CA ASP A 59 2.49 7.41 -10.73
C ASP A 59 3.74 6.56 -10.89
N LEU A 60 3.80 5.80 -11.96
CA LEU A 60 5.07 5.24 -12.38
C LEU A 60 6.00 6.39 -12.80
N PRO A 61 7.30 6.27 -12.54
CA PRO A 61 8.23 7.33 -12.83
C PRO A 61 8.21 7.75 -14.29
N ARG A 62 7.96 9.03 -14.54
CA ARG A 62 8.05 9.63 -15.88
C ARG A 62 9.42 10.22 -16.11
N ASP A 63 9.94 10.04 -17.31
CA ASP A 63 10.99 10.87 -17.82
C ASP A 63 10.35 11.99 -18.67
N PRO A 64 10.69 13.29 -18.52
CA PRO A 64 11.73 13.84 -17.64
C PRO A 64 11.24 14.36 -16.28
N TYR A 65 9.93 14.34 -16.00
CA TYR A 65 9.36 15.09 -14.88
C TYR A 65 9.52 14.40 -13.52
N LEU A 66 9.34 13.08 -13.47
CA LEU A 66 9.48 12.27 -12.26
C LEU A 66 10.39 11.06 -12.56
N PRO A 67 11.69 11.27 -12.74
CA PRO A 67 12.59 10.15 -13.04
C PRO A 67 12.61 9.17 -11.87
N TRP A 68 12.28 7.93 -12.14
CA TRP A 68 12.16 6.90 -11.11
C TRP A 68 13.49 6.52 -10.43
N ASN A 69 14.59 6.96 -10.95
CA ASN A 69 15.88 6.88 -10.29
C ASN A 69 16.05 7.88 -9.14
N ARG A 70 15.06 8.74 -8.88
CA ARG A 70 15.07 9.66 -7.76
C ARG A 70 14.63 8.99 -6.46
N TRP A 71 15.00 9.59 -5.34
CA TRP A 71 14.77 9.02 -4.00
C TRP A 71 13.28 8.86 -3.64
N TRP A 72 12.38 9.67 -4.17
CA TRP A 72 10.96 9.64 -3.84
C TRP A 72 10.30 8.27 -4.04
N TRP A 73 10.67 7.51 -5.07
CA TRP A 73 10.08 6.24 -5.41
C TRP A 73 10.28 5.17 -4.32
N THR A 74 11.50 5.04 -3.79
CA THR A 74 11.81 4.02 -2.79
C THR A 74 11.20 4.32 -1.41
N ARG A 75 10.74 5.58 -1.19
CA ARG A 75 10.13 5.99 0.09
C ARG A 75 8.86 5.23 0.43
N MET A 76 8.10 4.73 -0.55
CA MET A 76 6.91 3.92 -0.25
C MET A 76 7.25 2.58 0.42
N PHE A 77 8.40 1.97 0.07
CA PHE A 77 8.89 0.75 0.73
C PHE A 77 9.34 1.04 2.16
N ASP A 78 9.99 2.19 2.36
CA ASP A 78 10.45 2.63 3.66
C ASP A 78 9.30 3.01 4.59
N ALA A 79 8.21 3.52 4.03
CA ALA A 79 6.98 3.83 4.77
C ALA A 79 6.11 2.61 5.10
N GLY A 80 6.44 1.42 4.56
CA GLY A 80 5.72 0.18 4.86
C GLY A 80 4.37 0.05 4.17
N PHE A 81 4.16 0.68 3.02
CA PHE A 81 2.96 0.40 2.22
C PHE A 81 3.04 -1.00 1.62
N LYS A 82 1.98 -1.79 1.83
CA LYS A 82 1.92 -3.15 1.31
C LYS A 82 1.35 -3.22 -0.09
N TRP A 83 0.44 -2.33 -0.44
CA TRP A 83 -0.25 -2.29 -1.72
C TRP A 83 0.10 -1.04 -2.50
N ILE A 84 0.08 -1.16 -3.81
CA ILE A 84 0.12 -0.03 -4.73
C ILE A 84 -0.95 -0.18 -5.80
N ARG A 85 -1.59 0.94 -6.12
CA ARG A 85 -2.48 1.07 -7.27
C ARG A 85 -1.80 1.88 -8.35
N ILE A 86 -1.74 1.34 -9.56
CA ILE A 86 -1.16 1.96 -10.75
C ILE A 86 -2.14 1.90 -11.92
N GLY A 87 -1.88 2.64 -12.96
CA GLY A 87 -2.69 2.64 -14.19
C GLY A 87 -3.61 3.83 -14.33
N GLN A 88 -3.51 4.85 -13.48
CA GLN A 88 -4.54 5.85 -13.35
C GLN A 88 -4.32 7.14 -14.13
N TYR A 89 -3.11 7.47 -14.52
CA TYR A 89 -2.85 8.84 -14.91
C TYR A 89 -3.09 9.15 -16.38
N GLU A 90 -3.82 10.25 -16.55
CA GLU A 90 -4.20 10.90 -17.80
C GLU A 90 -3.00 11.32 -18.67
N ASN A 91 -1.85 11.44 -18.07
CA ASN A 91 -0.66 11.93 -18.72
C ASN A 91 0.38 10.86 -19.01
N SER A 92 -0.05 9.62 -19.27
CA SER A 92 0.82 8.60 -19.84
C SER A 92 1.96 8.08 -18.96
N SER A 93 1.94 8.34 -17.65
CA SER A 93 3.04 7.87 -16.82
C SER A 93 3.02 6.36 -16.60
N ASP A 94 1.86 5.76 -16.47
CA ASP A 94 1.75 4.37 -16.04
C ASP A 94 1.92 3.36 -17.16
N ARG A 95 1.79 3.78 -18.42
CA ARG A 95 2.03 2.94 -19.60
C ARG A 95 1.29 1.60 -19.61
N THR A 96 0.25 1.46 -18.75
CA THR A 96 -0.62 0.29 -18.68
C THR A 96 -1.91 0.47 -19.44
N SER A 97 -2.26 1.71 -19.81
CA SER A 97 -3.48 2.04 -20.53
C SER A 97 -3.51 1.42 -21.93
N TRP A 98 -4.72 1.30 -22.49
CA TRP A 98 -4.92 0.63 -23.78
C TRP A 98 -4.12 1.25 -24.90
N ASP A 99 -4.02 2.58 -24.99
CA ASP A 99 -3.25 3.30 -26.01
C ASP A 99 -1.72 3.13 -25.88
N TRP A 100 -1.23 2.87 -24.67
CA TRP A 100 0.19 2.55 -24.43
C TRP A 100 0.53 1.10 -24.79
N ILE A 101 -0.32 0.16 -24.42
CA ILE A 101 -0.10 -1.26 -24.67
C ILE A 101 -0.34 -1.60 -26.15
N GLU A 102 -1.32 -0.95 -26.80
CA GLU A 102 -1.62 -1.15 -28.23
C GLU A 102 -1.46 0.16 -29.01
N GLN A 103 -0.23 0.50 -29.36
CA GLN A 103 0.10 1.68 -30.18
C GLN A 103 -0.16 1.47 -31.68
N LYS A 104 -0.30 0.21 -32.09
CA LYS A 104 -0.66 -0.21 -33.44
C LYS A 104 -1.67 -1.35 -33.37
N ARG A 105 -2.74 -1.26 -34.17
CA ARG A 105 -3.83 -2.23 -34.17
C ARG A 105 -3.35 -3.69 -34.17
N GLY A 106 -3.78 -4.44 -33.16
CA GLY A 106 -3.46 -5.85 -32.99
C GLY A 106 -2.01 -6.15 -32.59
N VAL A 107 -1.22 -5.14 -32.22
CA VAL A 107 0.17 -5.31 -31.77
C VAL A 107 0.29 -4.79 -30.34
N TYR A 108 0.50 -5.71 -29.41
CA TYR A 108 0.57 -5.44 -27.97
C TYR A 108 2.02 -5.54 -27.48
N SER A 109 2.41 -4.61 -26.63
CA SER A 109 3.74 -4.60 -26.01
C SER A 109 3.72 -3.79 -24.70
N SER A 110 4.57 -4.16 -23.75
CA SER A 110 4.89 -3.34 -22.59
C SER A 110 6.20 -2.59 -22.80
N SER A 111 6.33 -1.42 -22.17
CA SER A 111 7.60 -0.71 -22.21
C SER A 111 8.61 -1.29 -21.19
N PRO A 112 9.93 -1.20 -21.47
CA PRO A 112 10.95 -1.63 -20.51
C PRO A 112 10.82 -0.95 -19.13
N GLU A 113 10.37 0.31 -19.10
CA GLU A 113 10.19 1.08 -17.87
C GLU A 113 9.03 0.52 -17.03
N LEU A 114 7.90 0.15 -17.66
CA LEU A 114 6.80 -0.52 -16.97
C LEU A 114 7.25 -1.86 -16.39
N GLU A 115 7.99 -2.63 -17.16
CA GLU A 115 8.54 -3.91 -16.72
C GLU A 115 9.45 -3.76 -15.49
N ASP A 116 10.33 -2.76 -15.49
CA ASP A 116 11.23 -2.49 -14.37
C ASP A 116 10.50 -2.00 -13.12
N ALA A 117 9.49 -1.15 -13.33
CA ALA A 117 8.67 -0.67 -12.23
C ALA A 117 7.90 -1.83 -11.57
N VAL A 118 7.22 -2.67 -12.36
CA VAL A 118 6.49 -3.85 -11.83
C VAL A 118 7.44 -4.81 -11.12
N ASP A 119 8.60 -5.12 -11.70
CA ASP A 119 9.60 -5.96 -11.04
C ASP A 119 10.07 -5.36 -9.71
N SER A 120 10.35 -4.07 -9.69
CA SER A 120 10.79 -3.37 -8.47
C SER A 120 9.73 -3.44 -7.37
N LEU A 121 8.45 -3.23 -7.72
CA LEU A 121 7.35 -3.30 -6.78
C LEU A 121 7.22 -4.70 -6.17
N VAL A 122 7.14 -5.73 -7.01
CA VAL A 122 6.91 -7.12 -6.59
C VAL A 122 8.13 -7.68 -5.84
N ASP A 123 9.36 -7.44 -6.34
CA ASP A 123 10.60 -7.89 -5.70
C ASP A 123 10.83 -7.26 -4.31
N ASN A 124 10.22 -6.11 -4.04
CA ASN A 124 10.25 -5.45 -2.74
C ASN A 124 9.02 -5.76 -1.87
N GLY A 125 8.18 -6.69 -2.32
CA GLY A 125 7.09 -7.26 -1.52
C GLY A 125 5.77 -6.51 -1.57
N MET A 126 5.55 -5.62 -2.55
CA MET A 126 4.24 -4.99 -2.76
C MET A 126 3.28 -5.90 -3.51
N ASP A 127 2.01 -5.83 -3.14
CA ASP A 127 0.91 -6.31 -3.95
C ASP A 127 0.45 -5.18 -4.89
N VAL A 128 0.24 -5.50 -6.15
CA VAL A 128 -0.04 -4.50 -7.19
C VAL A 128 -1.47 -4.64 -7.69
N GLN A 129 -2.22 -3.54 -7.65
CA GLN A 129 -3.50 -3.36 -8.32
C GLN A 129 -3.27 -2.52 -9.58
N VAL A 130 -3.76 -3.00 -10.73
CA VAL A 130 -3.68 -2.25 -12.00
C VAL A 130 -5.08 -1.92 -12.48
N GLN A 131 -5.26 -0.67 -12.87
CA GLN A 131 -6.45 -0.25 -13.61
C GLN A 131 -6.23 -0.45 -15.11
N LEU A 132 -7.12 -1.19 -15.74
CA LEU A 132 -7.17 -1.36 -17.18
C LEU A 132 -8.16 -0.37 -17.78
N LEU A 133 -7.64 0.66 -18.41
CA LEU A 133 -8.32 1.88 -18.87
C LEU A 133 -7.47 2.53 -19.99
N TYR A 134 -7.84 3.55 -20.57
CA TYR A 134 -9.14 4.10 -20.93
C TYR A 134 -9.56 3.58 -22.31
N GLY A 135 -10.16 4.41 -23.17
CA GLY A 135 -10.34 4.11 -24.58
C GLY A 135 -9.02 4.22 -25.37
N ASN A 136 -9.07 3.78 -26.62
CA ASN A 136 -7.97 3.97 -27.55
C ASN A 136 -8.49 4.67 -28.79
N VAL A 137 -7.92 5.79 -29.16
CA VAL A 137 -8.39 6.64 -30.26
C VAL A 137 -8.44 5.92 -31.62
N MET A 138 -7.75 4.80 -31.74
CA MET A 138 -7.87 3.94 -32.93
C MET A 138 -9.19 3.17 -33.00
N TYR A 139 -9.92 3.03 -31.90
CA TYR A 139 -11.14 2.24 -31.79
C TYR A 139 -12.31 3.04 -31.26
N THR A 140 -12.08 3.91 -30.28
CA THR A 140 -13.11 4.69 -29.59
C THR A 140 -12.99 6.16 -29.96
N ALA A 141 -14.09 6.74 -30.38
CA ALA A 141 -14.19 8.17 -30.67
C ALA A 141 -15.64 8.62 -30.62
N HIS A 142 -15.85 9.91 -30.45
CA HIS A 142 -17.19 10.50 -30.51
C HIS A 142 -17.89 10.15 -31.82
N SER A 143 -19.14 9.76 -31.76
CA SER A 143 -20.00 9.40 -32.92
C SER A 143 -19.52 8.18 -33.74
N GLY A 144 -18.63 7.35 -33.24
CA GLY A 144 -18.13 6.16 -33.95
C GLY A 144 -17.25 6.47 -35.17
N LYS A 145 -16.91 7.73 -35.41
CA LYS A 145 -15.94 8.11 -36.44
C LYS A 145 -14.55 7.96 -35.89
N LEU A 146 -13.86 6.91 -36.32
CA LEU A 146 -12.46 6.73 -35.99
C LEU A 146 -11.62 7.76 -36.77
N PRO A 147 -10.71 8.45 -36.11
CA PRO A 147 -9.74 9.27 -36.81
C PRO A 147 -8.85 8.36 -37.66
N ASP A 148 -8.51 8.83 -38.87
CA ASP A 148 -7.51 8.20 -39.72
C ASP A 148 -6.10 8.60 -39.19
N VAL A 149 -5.83 8.21 -37.93
CA VAL A 149 -4.57 8.50 -37.26
C VAL A 149 -4.06 7.22 -36.60
N SER A 150 -2.78 6.93 -36.79
CA SER A 150 -2.03 6.13 -35.84
C SER A 150 -1.93 6.94 -34.55
N VAL A 151 -1.94 6.29 -33.38
CA VAL A 151 -1.67 6.97 -32.10
C VAL A 151 -0.24 7.53 -32.17
N PRO A 152 -0.03 8.82 -32.44
CA PRO A 152 1.33 9.34 -32.68
C PRO A 152 2.14 9.35 -31.38
N GLU A 153 1.47 9.69 -30.26
CA GLU A 153 2.05 9.67 -28.93
C GLU A 153 0.97 9.17 -27.95
N PRO A 154 1.15 7.99 -27.35
CA PRO A 154 0.24 7.51 -26.32
C PRO A 154 0.11 8.54 -25.19
N GLY A 155 -1.10 8.71 -24.66
CA GLY A 155 -1.38 9.67 -23.60
C GLY A 155 -1.56 11.11 -24.03
N SER A 156 -1.38 11.46 -25.30
CA SER A 156 -1.52 12.85 -25.78
C SER A 156 -2.96 13.36 -25.90
N PHE A 157 -3.95 12.49 -25.71
CA PHE A 157 -5.37 12.79 -25.93
C PHE A 157 -6.21 12.90 -24.65
N HIS A 158 -5.60 13.02 -23.51
CA HIS A 158 -6.28 12.98 -22.22
C HIS A 158 -6.83 14.33 -21.72
N ASN A 159 -6.36 15.43 -22.27
CA ASN A 159 -6.60 16.77 -21.69
C ASN A 159 -7.96 17.40 -22.05
N ASP A 160 -8.76 16.77 -22.91
CA ASP A 160 -10.10 17.22 -23.27
C ASP A 160 -11.04 16.01 -23.34
N ASP A 161 -11.70 15.72 -22.22
CA ASP A 161 -12.61 14.60 -22.05
C ASP A 161 -13.81 14.59 -22.98
N ARG A 162 -14.12 15.68 -23.64
CA ARG A 162 -15.23 15.83 -24.59
C ARG A 162 -14.78 15.94 -26.04
N SER A 163 -13.50 15.96 -26.30
CA SER A 163 -13.00 16.03 -27.67
C SER A 163 -13.28 14.72 -28.43
N LEU A 164 -13.26 14.81 -29.75
CA LEU A 164 -13.42 13.64 -30.61
C LEU A 164 -12.33 12.57 -30.35
N TYR A 165 -11.15 13.00 -29.95
CA TYR A 165 -9.97 12.16 -29.76
C TYR A 165 -9.67 11.84 -28.30
N SER A 166 -10.57 12.20 -27.37
CA SER A 166 -10.38 11.87 -25.97
C SER A 166 -10.40 10.37 -25.73
N VAL A 167 -9.50 9.88 -24.89
CA VAL A 167 -9.49 8.47 -24.46
C VAL A 167 -10.60 8.14 -23.45
N TYR A 168 -11.33 9.13 -22.94
CA TYR A 168 -12.46 8.89 -22.05
C TYR A 168 -13.73 8.36 -22.74
N TRP A 169 -13.70 8.21 -24.09
CA TRP A 169 -14.76 7.51 -24.81
C TRP A 169 -14.65 5.99 -24.60
N PRO A 170 -15.62 5.37 -23.92
CA PRO A 170 -15.59 3.95 -23.62
C PRO A 170 -15.86 3.09 -24.85
N PRO A 171 -15.46 1.81 -24.85
CA PRO A 171 -15.85 0.84 -25.86
C PRO A 171 -17.33 0.45 -25.67
N VAL A 172 -18.18 0.81 -26.61
CA VAL A 172 -19.64 0.60 -26.54
C VAL A 172 -20.21 -0.29 -27.65
N THR A 173 -19.49 -0.44 -28.77
CA THR A 173 -19.89 -1.38 -29.82
C THR A 173 -19.28 -2.77 -29.59
N PRO A 174 -19.86 -3.85 -30.17
CA PRO A 174 -19.26 -5.20 -30.07
C PRO A 174 -17.81 -5.24 -30.54
N GLU A 175 -17.49 -4.53 -31.62
CA GLU A 175 -16.12 -4.49 -32.19
C GLU A 175 -15.15 -3.76 -31.27
N GLN A 176 -15.58 -2.64 -30.64
CA GLN A 176 -14.78 -1.89 -29.68
C GLN A 176 -14.56 -2.72 -28.41
N THR A 177 -15.61 -3.38 -27.91
CA THR A 177 -15.54 -4.26 -26.74
C THR A 177 -14.61 -5.45 -26.98
N ASP A 178 -14.66 -6.07 -28.18
CA ASP A 178 -13.75 -7.16 -28.55
C ASP A 178 -12.29 -6.69 -28.61
N ALA A 179 -12.04 -5.51 -29.15
CA ALA A 179 -10.69 -4.93 -29.18
C ALA A 179 -10.17 -4.61 -27.78
N PHE A 180 -11.00 -4.01 -26.91
CA PHE A 180 -10.67 -3.76 -25.51
C PHE A 180 -10.36 -5.06 -24.76
N ASN A 181 -11.19 -6.09 -24.92
CA ASN A 181 -10.98 -7.39 -24.28
C ASN A 181 -9.70 -8.10 -24.76
N LYS A 182 -9.26 -7.86 -25.99
CA LYS A 182 -7.96 -8.37 -26.47
C LYS A 182 -6.79 -7.68 -25.76
N TYR A 183 -6.86 -6.36 -25.59
CA TYR A 183 -5.90 -5.61 -24.77
C TYR A 183 -5.88 -6.13 -23.33
N VAL A 184 -7.05 -6.24 -22.69
CA VAL A 184 -7.19 -6.78 -21.33
C VAL A 184 -6.58 -8.16 -21.22
N GLY A 185 -6.96 -9.08 -22.11
CA GLY A 185 -6.48 -10.45 -22.09
C GLY A 185 -4.98 -10.56 -22.26
N TRP A 186 -4.40 -9.77 -23.18
CA TRP A 186 -2.94 -9.74 -23.38
C TRP A 186 -2.22 -9.21 -22.14
N THR A 187 -2.68 -8.09 -21.56
CA THR A 187 -2.04 -7.45 -20.40
C THR A 187 -2.09 -8.34 -19.18
N VAL A 188 -3.25 -8.94 -18.88
CA VAL A 188 -3.42 -9.84 -17.75
C VAL A 188 -2.55 -11.10 -17.88
N ASP A 189 -2.50 -11.72 -19.08
CA ASP A 189 -1.65 -12.90 -19.31
C ASP A 189 -0.15 -12.56 -19.26
N HIS A 190 0.23 -11.39 -19.77
CA HIS A 190 1.63 -10.94 -19.79
C HIS A 190 2.20 -10.73 -18.36
N PHE A 191 1.39 -10.20 -17.45
CA PHE A 191 1.81 -9.91 -16.08
C PHE A 191 1.36 -10.94 -15.04
N LYS A 192 0.76 -12.06 -15.42
CA LYS A 192 0.09 -13.05 -14.55
C LYS A 192 0.92 -13.59 -13.38
N ASP A 193 2.25 -13.68 -13.55
CA ASP A 193 3.17 -14.19 -12.53
C ASP A 193 3.57 -13.11 -11.51
N ARG A 194 3.14 -11.86 -11.71
CA ARG A 194 3.53 -10.69 -10.92
C ARG A 194 2.34 -9.90 -10.39
N ILE A 195 1.25 -9.83 -11.15
CA ILE A 195 0.08 -9.00 -10.84
C ILE A 195 -1.17 -9.87 -10.89
N HIS A 196 -1.96 -9.79 -9.81
CA HIS A 196 -3.16 -10.60 -9.68
C HIS A 196 -4.46 -9.79 -9.63
N TYR A 197 -4.42 -8.47 -9.36
CA TYR A 197 -5.58 -7.63 -9.13
C TYR A 197 -5.76 -6.63 -10.27
N TRP A 198 -6.90 -6.72 -10.97
CA TRP A 198 -7.19 -5.99 -12.19
C TRP A 198 -8.51 -5.24 -12.07
N ALA A 199 -8.47 -3.92 -12.13
CA ALA A 199 -9.64 -3.06 -12.04
C ALA A 199 -10.10 -2.61 -13.43
N LEU A 200 -11.41 -2.56 -13.62
CA LEU A 200 -12.01 -2.02 -14.83
C LEU A 200 -12.23 -0.52 -14.66
N TRP A 201 -11.55 0.29 -15.46
CA TRP A 201 -11.75 1.74 -15.56
C TRP A 201 -11.38 2.50 -14.29
N ASN A 202 -11.64 3.82 -14.30
CA ASN A 202 -11.52 4.76 -13.17
C ASN A 202 -12.68 5.74 -13.22
N GLU A 203 -13.38 5.94 -12.10
CA GLU A 203 -14.45 6.94 -11.92
C GLU A 203 -15.47 6.93 -13.06
N GLN A 204 -15.93 5.73 -13.39
CA GLN A 204 -16.84 5.45 -14.48
C GLN A 204 -18.26 6.05 -14.29
N ASP A 205 -18.53 6.61 -13.14
CA ASP A 205 -19.79 7.25 -12.76
C ASP A 205 -19.82 8.76 -13.04
N ILE A 206 -18.67 9.34 -13.43
CA ILE A 206 -18.53 10.77 -13.76
C ILE A 206 -17.92 11.00 -15.15
N GLY A 207 -17.31 12.16 -15.40
CA GLY A 207 -16.80 12.61 -16.70
C GLY A 207 -15.64 11.80 -17.30
N TYR A 208 -14.99 10.90 -16.53
CA TYR A 208 -14.02 9.95 -17.07
C TYR A 208 -14.66 8.80 -17.87
N TRP A 209 -16.00 8.82 -18.00
CA TRP A 209 -16.77 8.00 -18.92
C TRP A 209 -17.63 8.93 -19.78
N ASN A 210 -17.22 9.20 -21.01
CA ASN A 210 -17.88 10.16 -21.87
C ASN A 210 -19.25 9.69 -22.37
N PRO A 211 -20.24 10.61 -22.50
CA PRO A 211 -20.18 12.04 -22.15
C PRO A 211 -20.34 12.30 -20.66
N TRP A 212 -20.78 11.31 -19.91
CA TRP A 212 -20.96 11.23 -18.46
C TRP A 212 -21.33 9.80 -18.07
N GLY A 213 -20.92 9.33 -16.90
CA GLY A 213 -21.09 7.97 -16.43
C GLY A 213 -22.40 7.28 -16.84
N ASP A 214 -22.30 6.10 -17.43
CA ASP A 214 -23.45 5.27 -17.83
C ASP A 214 -23.35 3.88 -17.21
N ALA A 215 -24.16 3.65 -16.17
CA ALA A 215 -24.17 2.41 -15.40
C ALA A 215 -24.52 1.17 -16.25
N VAL A 216 -25.38 1.33 -17.28
CA VAL A 216 -25.77 0.21 -18.14
C VAL A 216 -24.65 -0.16 -19.12
N GLN A 217 -24.04 0.83 -19.77
CA GLN A 217 -22.88 0.59 -20.62
C GLN A 217 -21.74 -0.01 -19.83
N TYR A 218 -21.44 0.53 -18.63
CA TYR A 218 -20.43 -0.01 -17.73
C TYR A 218 -20.72 -1.46 -17.33
N GLY A 219 -21.97 -1.79 -16.95
CA GLY A 219 -22.38 -3.15 -16.61
C GLY A 219 -22.20 -4.16 -17.75
N HIS A 220 -22.44 -3.75 -19.01
CA HIS A 220 -22.15 -4.58 -20.18
C HIS A 220 -20.63 -4.81 -20.35
N LEU A 221 -19.82 -3.75 -20.26
CA LEU A 221 -18.36 -3.87 -20.36
C LEU A 221 -17.79 -4.73 -19.22
N LEU A 222 -18.28 -4.53 -18.00
CA LEU A 222 -17.89 -5.30 -16.82
C LEU A 222 -18.14 -6.80 -17.01
N THR A 223 -19.24 -7.19 -17.66
CA THR A 223 -19.53 -8.60 -17.97
C THR A 223 -18.42 -9.22 -18.80
N SER A 224 -18.03 -8.61 -19.90
CA SER A 224 -16.99 -9.13 -20.78
C SER A 224 -15.58 -9.01 -20.18
N PHE A 225 -15.35 -8.01 -19.34
CA PHE A 225 -14.11 -7.84 -18.60
C PHE A 225 -13.88 -9.00 -17.61
N VAL A 226 -14.89 -9.32 -16.78
CA VAL A 226 -14.83 -10.46 -15.84
C VAL A 226 -14.53 -11.76 -16.58
N ASP A 227 -15.23 -12.03 -17.66
CA ASP A 227 -15.01 -13.23 -18.49
C ASP A 227 -13.59 -13.28 -19.09
N THR A 228 -13.04 -12.12 -19.40
CA THR A 228 -11.70 -12.03 -20.00
C THR A 228 -10.60 -12.20 -18.98
N VAL A 229 -10.68 -11.51 -17.83
CA VAL A 229 -9.68 -11.61 -16.76
C VAL A 229 -9.59 -13.03 -16.20
N HIS A 230 -10.73 -13.69 -16.00
CA HIS A 230 -10.76 -15.05 -15.44
C HIS A 230 -10.29 -16.15 -16.40
N LYS A 231 -9.97 -15.85 -17.65
CA LYS A 231 -9.22 -16.79 -18.51
C LYS A 231 -7.81 -17.02 -18.01
N THR A 232 -7.25 -16.09 -17.24
CA THR A 232 -5.95 -16.21 -16.60
C THR A 232 -6.12 -16.74 -15.17
N PRO A 233 -5.63 -17.95 -14.85
CA PRO A 233 -5.76 -18.52 -13.52
C PRO A 233 -5.13 -17.64 -12.43
N GLY A 234 -5.87 -17.42 -11.34
CA GLY A 234 -5.41 -16.61 -10.20
C GLY A 234 -5.66 -15.11 -10.33
N ALA A 235 -6.02 -14.62 -11.51
CA ALA A 235 -6.39 -13.22 -11.70
C ALA A 235 -7.69 -12.88 -10.97
N LYS A 236 -7.73 -11.71 -10.35
CA LYS A 236 -8.81 -11.18 -9.53
C LYS A 236 -9.40 -9.94 -10.17
N VAL A 237 -10.73 -9.86 -10.18
CA VAL A 237 -11.46 -8.73 -10.74
C VAL A 237 -11.84 -7.74 -9.66
N ILE A 238 -11.48 -6.48 -9.89
CA ILE A 238 -11.94 -5.34 -9.12
C ILE A 238 -13.01 -4.60 -9.94
N TYR A 239 -14.20 -4.43 -9.35
CA TYR A 239 -15.14 -3.42 -9.82
C TYR A 239 -14.45 -2.06 -9.68
N GLY A 240 -14.31 -1.29 -10.74
CA GLY A 240 -13.50 -0.07 -10.75
C GLY A 240 -13.94 0.96 -9.71
N GLY A 241 -13.01 1.74 -9.22
CA GLY A 241 -13.26 2.78 -8.23
C GLY A 241 -14.28 3.81 -8.72
N GLN A 242 -15.43 3.93 -8.05
CA GLN A 242 -16.40 4.98 -8.29
C GLN A 242 -15.93 6.27 -7.61
N ALA A 243 -16.07 7.41 -8.30
CA ALA A 243 -15.79 8.74 -7.72
C ALA A 243 -16.73 9.04 -6.54
N ASP A 244 -17.98 8.67 -6.68
CA ASP A 244 -19.00 8.79 -5.65
C ASP A 244 -19.49 7.41 -5.21
N PRO A 245 -19.72 7.15 -3.92
CA PRO A 245 -20.29 5.88 -3.47
C PRO A 245 -21.79 5.77 -3.81
N SER A 246 -22.15 6.01 -5.08
CA SER A 246 -23.51 6.05 -5.59
C SER A 246 -24.15 4.67 -5.65
N ARG A 247 -25.20 4.48 -4.85
CA ARG A 247 -25.97 3.23 -4.83
C ARG A 247 -26.78 3.04 -6.10
N ASP A 248 -27.33 4.11 -6.69
CA ASP A 248 -28.11 4.01 -7.93
C ASP A 248 -27.24 3.53 -9.10
N PHE A 249 -26.07 4.13 -9.28
CA PHE A 249 -25.13 3.70 -10.32
C PHE A 249 -24.74 2.24 -10.12
N THR A 250 -24.33 1.87 -8.89
CA THR A 250 -23.94 0.51 -8.53
C THR A 250 -25.05 -0.50 -8.80
N GLN A 251 -26.27 -0.22 -8.33
CA GLN A 251 -27.41 -1.13 -8.53
C GLN A 251 -27.68 -1.37 -10.01
N ARG A 252 -27.73 -0.31 -10.81
CA ARG A 252 -27.98 -0.40 -12.25
C ARG A 252 -26.86 -1.14 -12.99
N ALA A 253 -25.61 -0.90 -12.62
CA ALA A 253 -24.47 -1.60 -13.19
C ALA A 253 -24.50 -3.10 -12.87
N LEU A 254 -24.77 -3.47 -11.60
CA LEU A 254 -24.84 -4.85 -11.16
C LEU A 254 -26.09 -5.60 -11.66
N ASP A 255 -27.21 -4.90 -11.84
CA ASP A 255 -28.42 -5.48 -12.45
C ASP A 255 -28.21 -5.80 -13.95
N THR A 256 -27.45 -4.95 -14.63
CA THR A 256 -27.08 -5.15 -16.03
C THR A 256 -26.01 -6.24 -16.19
N CYS A 257 -25.01 -6.25 -15.30
CA CYS A 257 -23.93 -7.21 -15.30
C CYS A 257 -24.44 -8.60 -14.88
N LYS A 258 -24.24 -9.60 -15.72
CA LYS A 258 -24.51 -11.00 -15.39
C LYS A 258 -23.32 -11.67 -14.67
N CYS A 259 -22.39 -10.88 -14.17
CA CYS A 259 -21.05 -11.26 -13.74
C CYS A 259 -20.79 -11.08 -12.23
N ALA A 260 -21.79 -10.74 -11.42
CA ALA A 260 -21.60 -10.39 -10.01
C ALA A 260 -20.80 -11.44 -9.20
N SER A 261 -20.99 -12.75 -9.51
CA SER A 261 -20.19 -13.84 -8.89
C SER A 261 -18.71 -13.86 -9.31
N GLY A 262 -18.33 -13.12 -10.33
CA GLY A 262 -16.95 -13.00 -10.81
C GLY A 262 -16.21 -11.80 -10.22
N ILE A 263 -16.89 -10.91 -9.49
CA ILE A 263 -16.23 -9.76 -8.85
C ILE A 263 -15.59 -10.23 -7.53
N ASP A 264 -14.30 -9.98 -7.37
CA ASP A 264 -13.53 -10.32 -6.17
C ASP A 264 -13.43 -9.14 -5.19
N VAL A 265 -13.38 -7.93 -5.72
CA VAL A 265 -13.23 -6.69 -4.97
C VAL A 265 -14.20 -5.65 -5.49
N TYR A 266 -14.82 -4.92 -4.58
CA TYR A 266 -15.59 -3.73 -4.90
C TYR A 266 -14.83 -2.48 -4.46
N ALA A 267 -14.55 -1.55 -5.38
CA ALA A 267 -13.77 -0.35 -5.10
C ALA A 267 -14.61 0.92 -5.24
N TYR A 268 -14.27 1.94 -4.43
CA TYR A 268 -14.84 3.28 -4.44
C TYR A 268 -13.82 4.29 -3.90
N HIS A 269 -14.05 5.57 -4.11
CA HIS A 269 -13.21 6.66 -3.64
C HIS A 269 -13.89 7.45 -2.54
N THR A 270 -13.08 7.92 -1.57
CA THR A 270 -13.57 8.82 -0.55
C THR A 270 -12.56 9.92 -0.22
N TYR A 271 -13.01 11.16 -0.27
CA TYR A 271 -12.20 12.33 0.02
C TYR A 271 -12.85 13.19 1.11
N PRO A 272 -12.53 12.95 2.39
CA PRO A 272 -13.03 13.80 3.46
C PRO A 272 -12.55 15.23 3.27
N GLY A 273 -13.49 16.18 3.33
CA GLY A 273 -13.20 17.59 3.08
C GLY A 273 -13.65 18.11 1.71
N TYR A 274 -13.98 17.24 0.77
CA TYR A 274 -14.65 17.63 -0.45
C TYR A 274 -16.09 18.06 -0.12
N GLY A 275 -16.31 19.34 0.06
CA GLY A 275 -17.64 19.88 0.38
C GLY A 275 -17.88 20.33 1.81
N GLN A 276 -16.86 20.81 2.50
CA GLN A 276 -16.90 21.54 3.77
C GLN A 276 -17.14 20.71 5.04
N ASN A 277 -16.23 20.85 6.00
CA ASN A 277 -16.34 20.40 7.39
C ASN A 277 -16.56 18.89 7.61
N MET A 278 -16.05 18.03 6.75
CA MET A 278 -16.17 16.58 6.95
C MET A 278 -14.92 16.01 7.58
N ASN A 279 -15.11 15.28 8.66
CA ASN A 279 -14.08 14.42 9.23
C ASN A 279 -14.03 13.09 8.45
N PRO A 280 -12.91 12.38 8.45
CA PRO A 280 -12.83 11.06 7.82
C PRO A 280 -13.94 10.11 8.25
N GLU A 281 -14.34 10.16 9.51
CA GLU A 281 -15.33 9.27 10.12
C GLU A 281 -16.78 9.63 9.76
N THR A 282 -17.05 10.88 9.41
CA THR A 282 -18.43 11.33 9.10
C THR A 282 -18.91 10.89 7.72
N MET A 283 -18.02 10.43 6.87
CA MET A 283 -18.39 9.91 5.54
C MET A 283 -19.37 8.74 5.61
N ASP A 284 -19.24 7.85 6.58
CA ASP A 284 -20.16 6.73 6.77
C ASP A 284 -21.54 7.13 7.37
N TYR A 285 -21.71 8.35 7.82
CA TYR A 285 -22.96 8.83 8.41
C TYR A 285 -23.88 9.61 7.46
N GLY A 286 -23.62 9.54 6.16
CA GLY A 286 -24.57 10.00 5.15
C GLY A 286 -24.47 11.47 4.77
N ALA A 287 -23.31 12.10 4.91
CA ALA A 287 -23.13 13.51 4.56
C ALA A 287 -22.51 13.74 3.17
N TYR A 288 -21.95 12.71 2.52
CA TYR A 288 -21.32 12.85 1.23
C TYR A 288 -22.35 12.61 0.12
N LEU A 289 -22.70 13.67 -0.59
CA LEU A 289 -23.62 13.63 -1.75
C LEU A 289 -24.90 12.78 -1.56
N ASN A 290 -25.40 12.67 -0.32
CA ASN A 290 -26.55 11.81 0.07
C ASN A 290 -26.29 10.28 -0.01
N GLU A 291 -25.06 9.86 -0.21
CA GLU A 291 -24.67 8.45 -0.25
C GLU A 291 -23.59 8.21 0.80
N SER A 292 -23.58 7.03 1.42
CA SER A 292 -22.52 6.67 2.35
C SER A 292 -21.78 5.42 1.90
N PRO A 293 -20.46 5.36 2.07
CA PRO A 293 -19.68 4.15 1.82
C PRO A 293 -20.26 2.91 2.53
N ARG A 294 -20.76 3.07 3.73
CA ARG A 294 -21.41 2.00 4.48
C ARG A 294 -22.69 1.50 3.79
N ALA A 295 -23.57 2.41 3.37
CA ALA A 295 -24.79 2.03 2.67
C ALA A 295 -24.48 1.38 1.31
N LEU A 296 -23.41 1.79 0.65
CA LEU A 296 -22.91 1.15 -0.56
C LEU A 296 -22.41 -0.27 -0.29
N ARG A 297 -21.60 -0.48 0.73
CA ARG A 297 -21.13 -1.82 1.13
C ARG A 297 -22.31 -2.74 1.48
N ASP A 298 -23.31 -2.22 2.21
CA ASP A 298 -24.54 -2.96 2.51
C ASP A 298 -25.28 -3.37 1.23
N LEU A 299 -25.43 -2.47 0.27
CA LEU A 299 -26.02 -2.77 -1.04
C LEU A 299 -25.28 -3.90 -1.75
N VAL A 300 -23.96 -3.77 -1.87
CA VAL A 300 -23.12 -4.75 -2.58
C VAL A 300 -23.21 -6.13 -1.91
N THR A 301 -23.10 -6.21 -0.60
CA THR A 301 -23.15 -7.49 0.14
C THR A 301 -24.51 -8.19 0.03
N HIS A 302 -25.59 -7.43 -0.17
CA HIS A 302 -26.95 -7.96 -0.37
C HIS A 302 -27.33 -8.18 -1.83
N THR A 303 -26.45 -7.81 -2.77
CA THR A 303 -26.71 -8.02 -4.20
C THR A 303 -26.67 -9.52 -4.53
N PRO A 304 -27.70 -10.05 -5.24
CA PRO A 304 -27.75 -11.46 -5.60
C PRO A 304 -26.49 -11.92 -6.35
N ARG A 305 -25.95 -13.08 -5.98
CA ARG A 305 -24.77 -13.72 -6.58
C ARG A 305 -23.42 -13.05 -6.29
N ILE A 306 -23.37 -11.97 -5.54
CA ILE A 306 -22.11 -11.45 -5.02
C ILE A 306 -21.46 -12.51 -4.13
N LYS A 307 -20.12 -12.63 -4.17
CA LYS A 307 -19.36 -13.52 -3.30
C LYS A 307 -19.54 -13.12 -1.84
N PRO A 308 -19.73 -14.09 -0.91
CA PRO A 308 -19.88 -13.76 0.52
C PRO A 308 -18.60 -13.19 1.15
N ASP A 309 -17.45 -13.42 0.53
CA ASP A 309 -16.13 -12.96 0.91
C ASP A 309 -15.63 -11.80 0.03
N ILE A 310 -16.54 -11.03 -0.58
CA ILE A 310 -16.21 -9.84 -1.36
C ILE A 310 -15.36 -8.87 -0.52
N LEU A 311 -14.27 -8.40 -1.10
CA LEU A 311 -13.41 -7.41 -0.46
C LEU A 311 -13.88 -6.00 -0.83
N PHE A 312 -13.63 -5.04 0.06
CA PHE A 312 -13.89 -3.63 -0.20
C PHE A 312 -12.58 -2.85 -0.18
N PHE A 313 -12.36 -2.06 -1.23
CA PHE A 313 -11.26 -1.13 -1.33
C PHE A 313 -11.80 0.30 -1.41
N ASP A 314 -11.25 1.17 -0.56
CA ASP A 314 -11.29 2.61 -0.73
C ASP A 314 -9.97 2.95 -1.41
N ASP A 315 -9.96 2.86 -2.74
CA ASP A 315 -8.72 2.84 -3.50
C ASP A 315 -8.24 4.22 -3.97
N GLU A 316 -8.94 5.28 -3.54
CA GLU A 316 -8.47 6.65 -3.47
C GLU A 316 -8.99 7.35 -2.23
N PHE A 317 -8.10 7.58 -1.30
CA PHE A 317 -8.42 8.23 -0.03
C PHE A 317 -7.36 9.28 0.31
N ASN A 318 -7.76 10.52 0.52
CA ASN A 318 -6.90 11.56 1.11
C ASN A 318 -7.74 12.73 1.64
N SER A 319 -7.08 13.62 2.38
CA SER A 319 -7.59 14.91 2.79
C SER A 319 -6.63 15.99 2.32
N ILE A 320 -7.10 16.93 1.50
CA ILE A 320 -6.27 18.05 1.05
C ILE A 320 -6.44 19.29 1.91
N GLY A 321 -5.29 19.93 2.13
CA GLY A 321 -5.19 21.14 2.91
C GLY A 321 -5.98 22.31 2.41
N THR A 322 -5.99 22.53 1.11
CA THR A 322 -6.56 23.74 0.51
C THR A 322 -8.07 23.76 0.47
N TRP A 323 -8.73 22.60 0.34
CA TRP A 323 -10.19 22.55 0.26
C TRP A 323 -10.92 22.84 1.58
N ILE A 324 -10.24 22.63 2.70
CA ILE A 324 -10.78 22.85 4.05
C ILE A 324 -10.02 23.92 4.83
N GLY A 325 -9.12 24.67 4.17
CA GLY A 325 -8.24 25.62 4.85
C GLY A 325 -7.28 24.93 5.82
N SER A 326 -6.91 23.68 5.53
CA SER A 326 -6.02 22.89 6.36
C SER A 326 -4.56 23.07 5.96
N ASP A 327 -3.67 22.66 6.81
CA ASP A 327 -2.24 22.60 6.56
C ASP A 327 -1.72 21.16 6.69
N ASP A 328 -0.42 20.96 6.55
CA ASP A 328 0.23 19.67 6.69
C ASP A 328 -0.14 18.96 8.00
N SER A 329 -0.45 19.71 9.09
CA SER A 329 -0.81 19.13 10.39
C SER A 329 -2.20 18.50 10.38
N VAL A 330 -3.12 19.05 9.61
CA VAL A 330 -4.48 18.50 9.45
C VAL A 330 -4.41 17.21 8.62
N GLN A 331 -3.69 17.22 7.51
CA GLN A 331 -3.48 16.02 6.70
C GLN A 331 -2.84 14.88 7.51
N ALA A 332 -1.83 15.19 8.33
CA ALA A 332 -1.14 14.21 9.19
C ALA A 332 -2.05 13.56 10.24
N LYS A 333 -3.15 14.19 10.61
CA LYS A 333 -4.16 13.64 11.52
C LYS A 333 -5.28 12.91 10.77
N TYR A 334 -5.80 13.53 9.71
CA TYR A 334 -6.97 13.03 8.98
C TYR A 334 -6.71 11.74 8.24
N VAL A 335 -5.58 11.64 7.54
CA VAL A 335 -5.30 10.46 6.72
C VAL A 335 -5.15 9.20 7.57
N PRO A 336 -4.34 9.18 8.65
CA PRO A 336 -4.29 8.02 9.56
C PRO A 336 -5.64 7.69 10.22
N ARG A 337 -6.45 8.71 10.60
CA ARG A 337 -7.79 8.47 11.17
C ARG A 337 -8.68 7.69 10.21
N GLY A 338 -8.71 8.11 8.94
CA GLY A 338 -9.47 7.42 7.91
C GLY A 338 -8.99 5.99 7.67
N LEU A 339 -7.66 5.78 7.61
CA LEU A 339 -7.10 4.44 7.45
C LEU A 339 -7.53 3.49 8.58
N ILE A 340 -7.41 3.93 9.83
CA ILE A 340 -7.77 3.10 10.99
C ILE A 340 -9.28 2.87 11.05
N TYR A 341 -10.07 3.89 10.75
CA TYR A 341 -11.53 3.79 10.69
C TYR A 341 -11.98 2.77 9.64
N ASN A 342 -11.46 2.87 8.42
CA ASN A 342 -11.73 1.94 7.35
C ASN A 342 -11.23 0.52 7.66
N HIS A 343 -10.03 0.40 8.27
CA HIS A 343 -9.49 -0.89 8.69
C HIS A 343 -10.40 -1.61 9.69
N ALA A 344 -10.97 -0.88 10.66
CA ALA A 344 -11.96 -1.41 11.59
C ALA A 344 -13.27 -1.84 10.89
N ALA A 345 -13.61 -1.22 9.76
CA ALA A 345 -14.75 -1.58 8.94
C ALA A 345 -14.46 -2.72 7.93
N GLY A 346 -13.24 -3.26 7.92
CA GLY A 346 -12.82 -4.30 6.95
C GLY A 346 -12.57 -3.78 5.55
N VAL A 347 -12.31 -2.49 5.39
CA VAL A 347 -12.01 -1.83 4.11
C VAL A 347 -10.51 -1.61 3.99
N LYS A 348 -9.93 -2.01 2.87
CA LYS A 348 -8.54 -1.71 2.53
C LYS A 348 -8.46 -0.32 1.90
N THR A 349 -7.62 0.53 2.45
CA THR A 349 -7.51 1.93 2.02
C THR A 349 -6.19 2.20 1.33
N PHE A 350 -6.25 2.91 0.20
CA PHE A 350 -5.11 3.36 -0.58
C PHE A 350 -5.02 4.88 -0.52
N VAL A 351 -3.91 5.39 -0.04
CA VAL A 351 -3.70 6.84 0.05
C VAL A 351 -3.45 7.42 -1.33
N TRP A 352 -4.17 8.44 -1.69
CA TRP A 352 -3.96 9.25 -2.88
C TRP A 352 -3.16 10.49 -2.50
N LEU A 353 -1.88 10.69 -2.84
CA LEU A 353 -0.94 9.78 -3.52
C LEU A 353 0.48 10.00 -2.94
N LEU A 354 1.47 9.24 -3.44
CA LEU A 354 2.86 9.32 -2.94
C LEU A 354 3.45 10.72 -3.16
N THR A 355 3.42 11.23 -4.40
CA THR A 355 3.88 12.58 -4.70
C THR A 355 3.00 13.23 -5.76
N ALA A 356 2.57 14.46 -5.52
CA ALA A 356 1.86 15.26 -6.52
C ALA A 356 2.86 15.78 -7.55
N ALA A 357 2.52 15.62 -8.84
CA ALA A 357 3.35 16.08 -9.94
C ALA A 357 3.04 17.52 -10.38
N THR A 358 2.18 18.22 -9.64
CA THR A 358 1.67 19.53 -10.06
C THR A 358 2.52 20.67 -9.53
N ASP A 359 2.93 21.55 -10.44
CA ASP A 359 3.69 22.75 -10.14
C ASP A 359 2.78 23.80 -9.51
N GLY A 360 2.82 23.91 -8.18
CA GLY A 360 2.19 25.00 -7.44
C GLY A 360 0.66 25.11 -7.53
N ASN A 361 -0.02 24.10 -8.02
CA ASN A 361 -1.47 24.06 -7.99
C ASN A 361 -1.94 23.55 -6.61
N GLU A 362 -2.21 24.49 -5.71
CA GLU A 362 -2.65 24.18 -4.35
C GLU A 362 -3.93 23.32 -4.31
N SER A 363 -4.70 23.25 -5.40
CA SER A 363 -5.94 22.46 -5.45
C SER A 363 -5.69 20.96 -5.59
N ASP A 364 -4.52 20.53 -6.06
CA ASP A 364 -4.16 19.13 -6.29
C ASP A 364 -2.99 18.65 -5.41
N ASP A 365 -2.73 19.36 -4.32
CA ASP A 365 -1.61 19.09 -3.43
C ASP A 365 -1.90 17.93 -2.44
N PHE A 366 -2.19 16.75 -2.99
CA PHE A 366 -2.46 15.54 -2.22
C PHE A 366 -1.22 14.78 -1.77
N GLY A 367 -0.06 15.04 -2.38
CA GLY A 367 1.16 14.25 -2.15
C GLY A 367 1.53 14.13 -0.67
N ILE A 368 1.90 12.92 -0.23
CA ILE A 368 2.47 12.71 1.10
C ILE A 368 3.97 13.05 1.12
N ILE A 369 4.58 13.14 -0.06
CA ILE A 369 5.91 13.70 -0.32
C ILE A 369 5.71 14.89 -1.23
N ARG A 370 6.43 15.98 -0.98
CA ARG A 370 6.37 17.18 -1.81
C ARG A 370 6.86 16.85 -3.21
N GLY A 371 6.11 17.27 -4.20
CA GLY A 371 6.44 17.07 -5.60
C GLY A 371 7.22 18.23 -6.19
N LEU A 372 6.90 18.56 -7.43
CA LEU A 372 7.48 19.68 -8.16
C LEU A 372 6.93 21.01 -7.61
N THR A 373 7.81 21.86 -7.08
CA THR A 373 7.46 23.20 -6.61
C THR A 373 8.30 24.23 -7.40
N ASN A 374 7.66 25.13 -8.14
CA ASN A 374 8.35 26.22 -8.89
C ASN A 374 9.51 25.72 -9.78
N HIS A 375 9.31 24.62 -10.51
CA HIS A 375 10.31 23.95 -11.37
C HIS A 375 11.47 23.26 -10.64
N ASP A 376 11.47 23.23 -9.30
CA ASP A 376 12.43 22.47 -8.51
C ASP A 376 11.72 21.26 -7.86
N TYR A 377 12.33 20.09 -7.96
CA TYR A 377 11.84 18.90 -7.30
C TYR A 377 12.22 18.89 -5.83
N ASP A 378 11.24 19.12 -4.95
CA ASP A 378 11.39 18.98 -3.51
C ASP A 378 10.74 17.66 -3.05
N PHE A 379 11.49 16.59 -3.01
CA PHE A 379 11.01 15.29 -2.53
C PHE A 379 11.05 15.16 -1.01
N THR A 380 10.86 16.23 -0.28
CA THR A 380 10.81 16.21 1.19
C THR A 380 9.51 15.57 1.67
N PRO A 381 9.58 14.54 2.55
CA PRO A 381 8.39 13.97 3.15
C PRO A 381 7.63 15.00 4.00
N ARG A 382 6.31 15.02 3.88
CA ARG A 382 5.44 15.83 4.72
C ARG A 382 5.20 15.15 6.09
N PRO A 383 4.70 15.85 7.10
CA PRO A 383 4.32 15.24 8.39
C PRO A 383 3.43 14.00 8.24
N VAL A 384 2.49 13.99 7.29
CA VAL A 384 1.61 12.85 7.00
C VAL A 384 2.39 11.60 6.58
N PHE A 385 3.53 11.73 5.90
CA PHE A 385 4.37 10.60 5.54
C PHE A 385 4.82 9.82 6.77
N TYR A 386 5.32 10.52 7.79
CA TYR A 386 5.77 9.89 9.03
C TYR A 386 4.61 9.33 9.86
N ALA A 387 3.48 10.03 9.89
CA ALA A 387 2.27 9.54 10.54
C ALA A 387 1.76 8.25 9.89
N LEU A 388 1.85 8.13 8.56
CA LEU A 388 1.51 6.93 7.81
C LEU A 388 2.53 5.80 8.02
N GLN A 389 3.84 6.10 8.06
CA GLN A 389 4.86 5.13 8.43
C GLN A 389 4.58 4.52 9.81
N ASN A 390 4.22 5.34 10.78
CA ASN A 390 3.83 4.91 12.11
C ASN A 390 2.55 4.07 12.07
N THR A 391 1.53 4.50 11.33
CA THR A 391 0.27 3.79 11.15
C THR A 391 0.51 2.40 10.52
N ASN A 392 1.30 2.33 9.45
CA ASN A 392 1.66 1.09 8.80
C ASN A 392 2.41 0.15 9.75
N ALA A 393 3.36 0.67 10.54
CA ALA A 393 4.12 -0.15 11.48
C ALA A 393 3.24 -0.75 12.58
N LEU A 394 2.27 0.00 13.08
CA LEU A 394 1.41 -0.40 14.20
C LEU A 394 0.22 -1.27 13.78
N PHE A 395 -0.45 -0.93 12.67
CA PHE A 395 -1.75 -1.49 12.33
C PHE A 395 -1.74 -2.44 11.13
N SER A 396 -0.67 -2.49 10.33
CA SER A 396 -0.51 -3.56 9.35
C SER A 396 -0.39 -4.93 10.05
N ASP A 397 -0.88 -5.97 9.39
CA ASP A 397 -0.93 -7.33 9.95
C ASP A 397 -1.79 -7.47 11.23
N THR A 398 -2.72 -6.55 11.43
CA THR A 398 -3.69 -6.62 12.54
C THR A 398 -5.10 -6.91 12.02
N LYS A 399 -5.97 -7.35 12.92
CA LYS A 399 -7.41 -7.51 12.65
C LYS A 399 -8.21 -6.80 13.73
N PHE A 400 -9.30 -6.16 13.32
CA PHE A 400 -10.25 -5.56 14.24
C PHE A 400 -10.84 -6.64 15.17
N ASP A 401 -10.83 -6.35 16.47
CA ASP A 401 -11.42 -7.19 17.51
C ASP A 401 -12.48 -6.41 18.28
N PRO A 402 -13.77 -6.61 17.96
CA PRO A 402 -14.86 -5.88 18.60
C PRO A 402 -15.03 -6.22 20.11
N THR A 403 -14.35 -7.25 20.61
CA THR A 403 -14.37 -7.60 22.04
C THR A 403 -13.48 -6.69 22.86
N ILE A 404 -12.47 -6.05 22.24
CA ILE A 404 -11.64 -5.04 22.90
C ILE A 404 -12.44 -3.75 23.02
N GLN A 405 -12.61 -3.25 24.25
CA GLN A 405 -13.42 -2.09 24.53
C GLN A 405 -12.69 -1.09 25.43
N VAL A 406 -12.92 0.19 25.19
CA VAL A 406 -12.55 1.29 26.07
C VAL A 406 -13.82 1.78 26.79
N THR A 407 -13.81 1.73 28.12
CA THR A 407 -14.93 2.14 28.96
C THR A 407 -14.43 3.01 30.12
N GLY A 408 -15.34 3.50 30.95
CA GLY A 408 -15.02 4.27 32.13
C GLY A 408 -16.03 5.41 32.33
N ALA A 409 -16.14 5.91 33.57
CA ALA A 409 -17.05 7.00 33.91
C ALA A 409 -16.73 8.29 33.14
N ASP A 410 -15.43 8.56 32.97
CA ASP A 410 -14.98 9.78 32.29
C ASP A 410 -15.17 9.69 30.78
N VAL A 411 -15.09 8.47 30.16
CA VAL A 411 -15.39 8.28 28.77
C VAL A 411 -16.83 8.67 28.42
N ALA A 412 -17.75 8.44 29.38
CA ALA A 412 -19.15 8.82 29.21
C ALA A 412 -19.38 10.35 29.20
N THR A 413 -18.44 11.12 29.72
CA THR A 413 -18.51 12.59 29.76
C THR A 413 -17.80 13.27 28.61
N LEU A 414 -17.02 12.52 27.82
CA LEU A 414 -16.40 13.05 26.61
C LEU A 414 -17.45 13.51 25.60
N PRO A 415 -17.15 14.50 24.77
CA PRO A 415 -18.09 14.98 23.75
C PRO A 415 -18.69 13.83 22.93
N ARG A 416 -20.02 13.76 22.87
CA ARG A 416 -20.80 12.77 22.12
C ARG A 416 -21.68 13.43 21.05
N ARG A 417 -21.31 14.62 20.63
CA ARG A 417 -22.01 15.26 19.54
C ARG A 417 -21.84 14.43 18.28
N SER A 418 -22.86 14.43 17.44
CA SER A 418 -22.84 13.74 16.14
C SER A 418 -21.69 14.18 15.24
N ASP A 419 -21.19 15.39 15.47
CA ASP A 419 -20.14 16.03 14.69
C ASP A 419 -18.71 15.70 15.18
N PHE A 420 -18.52 15.24 16.44
CA PHE A 420 -17.20 14.84 16.95
C PHE A 420 -17.26 13.84 18.12
N PRO A 421 -17.69 12.60 17.87
CA PRO A 421 -17.73 11.58 18.92
C PRO A 421 -16.30 11.16 19.35
N PHE A 422 -16.20 10.67 20.59
CA PHE A 422 -15.04 9.87 20.99
C PHE A 422 -15.13 8.50 20.32
N LEU A 423 -14.06 8.10 19.63
CA LEU A 423 -13.92 6.82 18.96
C LEU A 423 -12.78 6.01 19.56
N SER A 424 -12.96 4.70 19.62
CA SER A 424 -11.91 3.76 19.98
C SER A 424 -12.09 2.45 19.24
N TYR A 425 -10.98 1.89 18.76
CA TYR A 425 -10.92 0.64 18.01
C TYR A 425 -9.81 -0.25 18.53
N GLY A 426 -10.16 -1.49 18.87
CA GLY A 426 -9.21 -2.51 19.29
C GLY A 426 -8.82 -3.44 18.15
N PHE A 427 -7.54 -3.74 18.05
CA PHE A 427 -7.01 -4.66 17.05
C PHE A 427 -6.12 -5.70 17.70
N ARG A 428 -5.96 -6.85 17.02
CA ARG A 428 -4.99 -7.88 17.39
C ARG A 428 -4.02 -8.13 16.26
N SER A 429 -2.74 -8.16 16.60
CA SER A 429 -1.68 -8.61 15.71
C SER A 429 -1.79 -10.13 15.44
N LYS A 430 -1.04 -10.63 14.46
CA LYS A 430 -0.93 -12.07 14.18
C LYS A 430 -0.42 -12.89 15.37
N THR A 431 0.34 -12.27 16.27
CA THR A 431 0.84 -12.89 17.52
C THR A 431 -0.17 -12.80 18.68
N GLY A 432 -1.34 -12.21 18.43
CA GLY A 432 -2.40 -12.05 19.45
C GLY A 432 -2.25 -10.82 20.34
N LYS A 433 -1.21 -10.01 20.18
CA LYS A 433 -1.01 -8.78 20.96
C LYS A 433 -2.06 -7.73 20.57
N ALA A 434 -2.61 -7.06 21.59
CA ALA A 434 -3.61 -6.03 21.39
C ALA A 434 -2.98 -4.64 21.21
N ILE A 435 -3.62 -3.85 20.36
CA ILE A 435 -3.42 -2.40 20.27
C ILE A 435 -4.78 -1.71 20.21
N VAL A 436 -4.93 -0.61 20.92
CA VAL A 436 -6.18 0.15 21.02
C VAL A 436 -5.92 1.57 20.52
N ALA A 437 -6.45 1.92 19.37
CA ALA A 437 -6.44 3.29 18.86
C ALA A 437 -7.64 4.08 19.40
N TYR A 438 -7.45 5.38 19.71
CA TYR A 438 -8.55 6.24 20.14
C TYR A 438 -8.28 7.72 19.81
N TRP A 439 -9.36 8.48 19.59
CA TRP A 439 -9.33 9.93 19.33
C TRP A 439 -10.72 10.58 19.47
N LEU A 440 -10.79 11.91 19.43
CA LEU A 440 -12.03 12.62 19.13
C LEU A 440 -12.14 12.81 17.61
N ALA A 441 -13.25 12.42 17.04
CA ALA A 441 -13.56 12.68 15.64
C ALA A 441 -13.96 14.15 15.42
N ALA A 442 -13.15 15.06 15.97
CA ALA A 442 -13.31 16.49 15.86
C ALA A 442 -12.66 17.01 14.57
N HIS A 443 -13.09 18.19 14.14
CA HIS A 443 -12.40 18.90 13.08
C HIS A 443 -10.99 19.29 13.52
N SER A 444 -10.00 18.89 12.78
CA SER A 444 -8.63 19.32 12.99
C SER A 444 -8.45 20.75 12.49
N LEU A 445 -7.73 21.54 13.27
CA LEU A 445 -7.46 22.95 12.95
C LEU A 445 -6.00 23.11 12.50
N PRO A 446 -5.73 24.05 11.59
CA PRO A 446 -4.38 24.41 11.21
C PRO A 446 -3.50 24.75 12.41
N GLY A 447 -2.20 24.44 12.31
CA GLY A 447 -1.24 24.73 13.37
C GLY A 447 -1.39 23.88 14.63
N ASN A 448 -2.14 22.79 14.57
CA ASN A 448 -2.28 21.84 15.70
C ASN A 448 -2.84 22.45 17.00
N THR A 449 -3.82 23.33 16.87
CA THR A 449 -4.34 24.16 17.98
C THR A 449 -5.50 23.54 18.77
N PHE A 450 -5.85 22.27 18.51
CA PHE A 450 -6.93 21.60 19.23
C PHE A 450 -6.57 21.42 20.71
N ARG A 451 -7.51 21.78 21.61
CA ARG A 451 -7.31 21.64 23.05
C ARG A 451 -7.39 20.16 23.45
N THR A 452 -6.29 19.62 23.97
CA THR A 452 -6.25 18.28 24.57
C THR A 452 -7.11 18.21 25.82
N LEU A 453 -7.97 17.21 25.88
CA LEU A 453 -8.71 16.80 27.08
C LEU A 453 -7.93 15.66 27.75
N TYR A 454 -8.29 15.38 29.02
CA TYR A 454 -7.72 14.23 29.74
C TYR A 454 -8.85 13.36 30.27
N SER A 455 -8.67 12.04 30.21
CA SER A 455 -9.71 11.11 30.64
C SER A 455 -9.12 9.86 31.30
N THR A 456 -9.95 9.15 32.05
CA THR A 456 -9.63 7.87 32.67
C THR A 456 -10.29 6.76 31.88
N PHE A 457 -9.50 5.77 31.42
CA PHE A 457 -9.97 4.64 30.63
C PHE A 457 -9.84 3.33 31.38
N THR A 458 -10.86 2.48 31.24
CA THR A 458 -10.80 1.06 31.58
C THR A 458 -10.79 0.25 30.28
N LEU A 459 -9.73 -0.53 30.09
CA LEU A 459 -9.52 -1.37 28.93
C LEU A 459 -10.04 -2.79 29.19
N LYS A 460 -10.86 -3.31 28.29
CA LYS A 460 -11.38 -4.68 28.40
C LYS A 460 -10.82 -5.57 27.30
N ASN A 461 -10.53 -6.81 27.66
CA ASN A 461 -10.10 -7.88 26.75
C ASN A 461 -8.81 -7.58 25.98
N THR A 462 -7.92 -6.72 26.49
CA THR A 462 -6.66 -6.39 25.83
C THR A 462 -5.56 -7.40 26.13
N GLY A 463 -5.42 -7.84 27.38
CA GLY A 463 -4.30 -8.65 27.86
C GLY A 463 -3.00 -7.87 28.06
N ILE A 464 -3.02 -6.53 27.96
CA ILE A 464 -1.88 -5.65 28.17
C ILE A 464 -1.42 -5.75 29.62
N GLN A 465 -0.10 -5.94 29.83
CA GLN A 465 0.53 -6.05 31.13
C GLN A 465 1.32 -4.79 31.48
N HIS A 466 2.10 -4.29 30.53
CA HIS A 466 2.97 -3.13 30.65
C HIS A 466 2.54 -2.06 29.65
N PRO A 467 1.51 -1.25 30.00
CA PRO A 467 0.91 -0.35 29.04
C PRO A 467 1.88 0.77 28.60
N VAL A 468 1.81 1.10 27.34
CA VAL A 468 2.47 2.27 26.75
C VAL A 468 1.46 3.12 26.02
N LEU A 469 1.65 4.43 26.10
CA LEU A 469 0.95 5.42 25.28
C LEU A 469 1.77 5.70 24.04
N ILE A 470 1.13 5.72 22.91
CA ILE A 470 1.74 5.95 21.60
C ILE A 470 1.01 7.14 20.96
N ASP A 471 1.75 8.17 20.60
CA ASP A 471 1.25 9.20 19.68
C ASP A 471 1.54 8.74 18.24
N VAL A 472 0.49 8.40 17.51
CA VAL A 472 0.64 7.84 16.17
C VAL A 472 1.18 8.86 15.17
N VAL A 473 0.86 10.14 15.34
CA VAL A 473 1.30 11.20 14.44
C VAL A 473 2.79 11.53 14.65
N SER A 474 3.22 11.75 15.89
CA SER A 474 4.61 12.07 16.21
C SER A 474 5.52 10.83 16.29
N GLY A 475 4.94 9.68 16.55
CA GLY A 475 5.64 8.42 16.78
C GLY A 475 6.18 8.24 18.20
N ASP A 476 5.92 9.17 19.13
CA ASP A 476 6.42 9.11 20.50
C ASP A 476 5.79 7.98 21.30
N ILE A 477 6.59 7.30 22.13
CA ILE A 477 6.17 6.21 23.01
C ILE A 477 6.50 6.58 24.45
N HIS A 478 5.49 6.47 25.33
CA HIS A 478 5.61 6.77 26.73
C HIS A 478 5.14 5.61 27.60
N LEU A 479 5.91 5.25 28.62
CA LEU A 479 5.47 4.28 29.62
C LEU A 479 4.24 4.82 30.38
N LEU A 480 3.30 3.94 30.66
CA LEU A 480 2.15 4.20 31.49
C LEU A 480 2.18 3.27 32.72
N GLU A 481 1.51 3.70 33.77
CA GLU A 481 1.27 2.89 34.96
C GLU A 481 -0.23 2.65 35.13
N TRP A 482 -0.59 1.43 35.51
CA TRP A 482 -1.97 1.15 35.87
C TRP A 482 -2.37 1.98 37.12
N LYS A 483 -3.61 2.44 37.16
CA LYS A 483 -4.17 3.04 38.35
C LYS A 483 -3.96 2.11 39.52
N GLN A 484 -3.52 2.64 40.66
CA GLN A 484 -3.22 1.87 41.85
C GLN A 484 -4.38 0.93 42.23
N GLY A 485 -4.07 -0.36 42.37
CA GLY A 485 -5.03 -1.42 42.69
C GLY A 485 -5.85 -1.93 41.52
N THR A 486 -5.50 -1.57 40.28
CA THR A 486 -6.10 -2.09 39.04
C THR A 486 -5.05 -2.65 38.10
N THR A 487 -5.49 -3.43 37.10
CA THR A 487 -4.68 -3.96 36.00
C THR A 487 -5.30 -3.66 34.64
N ASP A 488 -6.27 -2.75 34.59
CA ASP A 488 -7.07 -2.45 33.41
C ASP A 488 -7.45 -0.97 33.28
N THR A 489 -7.12 -0.15 34.27
CA THR A 489 -7.52 1.26 34.30
C THR A 489 -6.29 2.18 34.24
N LEU A 490 -6.33 3.15 33.34
CA LEU A 490 -5.32 4.17 33.11
C LEU A 490 -5.91 5.56 33.35
N GLU A 491 -5.19 6.44 34.03
CA GLU A 491 -5.65 7.79 34.40
C GLU A 491 -4.93 8.87 33.57
N ALA A 492 -5.58 10.01 33.42
CA ALA A 492 -5.05 11.22 32.79
C ALA A 492 -4.53 11.00 31.36
N LEU A 493 -5.16 10.11 30.59
CA LEU A 493 -4.81 9.90 29.18
C LEU A 493 -5.23 11.10 28.33
N PRO A 494 -4.35 11.59 27.43
CA PRO A 494 -4.67 12.68 26.52
C PRO A 494 -5.70 12.22 25.48
N VAL A 495 -6.69 13.07 25.21
CA VAL A 495 -7.73 12.87 24.21
C VAL A 495 -7.83 14.13 23.36
N SER A 496 -7.57 14.00 22.08
CA SER A 496 -7.60 15.12 21.12
C SER A 496 -8.14 14.64 19.75
N ASP A 497 -8.04 15.49 18.76
CA ASP A 497 -8.30 15.19 17.34
C ASP A 497 -7.17 14.38 16.66
N SER A 498 -6.09 14.09 17.41
CA SER A 498 -4.98 13.25 16.98
C SER A 498 -5.14 11.82 17.49
N ILE A 499 -4.67 10.86 16.73
CA ILE A 499 -4.74 9.45 17.12
C ILE A 499 -3.71 9.16 18.19
N MET A 500 -4.20 8.64 19.30
CA MET A 500 -3.40 8.00 20.32
C MET A 500 -3.63 6.49 20.29
N ALA A 501 -2.64 5.71 20.69
CA ALA A 501 -2.82 4.26 20.85
C ALA A 501 -2.26 3.78 22.19
N ILE A 502 -2.79 2.66 22.67
CA ILE A 502 -2.31 1.95 23.85
C ILE A 502 -1.98 0.52 23.43
N ALA A 503 -0.78 0.08 23.78
CA ALA A 503 -0.33 -1.28 23.54
C ALA A 503 0.51 -1.78 24.72
N ASP A 504 0.97 -3.04 24.66
CA ASP A 504 1.97 -3.54 25.60
C ASP A 504 3.36 -3.05 25.20
N ALA A 505 4.26 -2.84 26.16
CA ALA A 505 5.64 -2.42 25.92
C ALA A 505 6.42 -3.42 25.00
N ASP A 506 6.01 -4.67 24.97
CA ASP A 506 6.59 -5.70 24.10
C ASP A 506 5.94 -5.77 22.69
N TYR A 507 5.05 -4.84 22.35
CA TYR A 507 4.37 -4.79 21.05
C TYR A 507 5.36 -4.62 19.88
N PHE A 508 6.48 -3.94 20.11
CA PHE A 508 7.48 -3.55 19.10
C PHE A 508 8.56 -4.62 18.92
N ASP A 509 8.18 -5.83 18.52
CA ASP A 509 9.06 -7.00 18.46
C ASP A 509 9.60 -7.33 17.05
N TRP A 510 9.41 -6.45 16.08
CA TRP A 510 9.92 -6.65 14.72
C TRP A 510 11.34 -6.13 14.50
N PRO A 511 12.08 -6.71 13.54
CA PRO A 511 13.40 -6.22 13.13
C PRO A 511 13.36 -4.82 12.55
N VAL A 512 14.40 -4.01 12.77
CA VAL A 512 14.54 -2.68 12.19
C VAL A 512 15.50 -2.75 11.00
N LEU A 513 14.92 -2.80 9.79
CA LEU A 513 15.68 -2.89 8.56
C LEU A 513 16.19 -1.51 8.09
N PRO A 514 17.32 -1.44 7.35
CA PRO A 514 17.82 -0.21 6.77
C PRO A 514 16.82 0.43 5.78
N GLU A 515 17.01 1.70 5.46
CA GLU A 515 16.34 2.36 4.35
C GLU A 515 16.92 1.89 3.02
N ALA A 516 16.07 1.88 1.97
CA ALA A 516 16.49 1.51 0.63
C ALA A 516 17.48 2.51 0.05
N PRO A 517 18.59 2.08 -0.57
CA PRO A 517 19.40 2.96 -1.40
C PRO A 517 18.59 3.52 -2.56
N SER A 518 19.00 4.67 -3.10
CA SER A 518 18.29 5.32 -4.19
C SER A 518 19.22 5.98 -5.20
N SER A 519 18.64 6.56 -6.25
CA SER A 519 19.36 7.31 -7.27
C SER A 519 20.49 6.49 -7.92
N LEU A 520 20.27 5.16 -8.07
CA LEU A 520 21.24 4.32 -8.76
C LEU A 520 21.35 4.76 -10.22
N ASN A 521 22.58 5.04 -10.63
CA ASN A 521 22.93 5.40 -12.00
C ASN A 521 23.98 4.42 -12.53
N VAL A 522 24.02 4.27 -13.86
CA VAL A 522 24.97 3.40 -14.56
C VAL A 522 25.61 4.12 -15.72
N THR A 523 26.92 3.96 -15.86
CA THR A 523 27.71 4.40 -17.01
C THR A 523 28.69 3.31 -17.41
N SER A 524 29.28 3.40 -18.59
CA SER A 524 30.37 2.50 -19.01
C SER A 524 31.61 3.27 -19.45
N SER A 525 32.79 2.70 -19.19
CA SER A 525 34.07 3.26 -19.62
C SER A 525 35.05 2.12 -19.92
N GLY A 526 35.41 1.93 -21.20
CA GLY A 526 36.13 0.76 -21.66
C GLY A 526 35.34 -0.52 -21.34
N ASN A 527 35.98 -1.55 -20.79
CA ASN A 527 35.34 -2.81 -20.43
C ASN A 527 34.79 -2.82 -18.98
N VAL A 528 34.44 -1.67 -18.42
CA VAL A 528 33.99 -1.54 -17.04
C VAL A 528 32.64 -0.84 -17.00
N VAL A 529 31.67 -1.42 -16.27
CA VAL A 529 30.43 -0.77 -15.89
C VAL A 529 30.62 -0.08 -14.55
N LYS A 530 30.27 1.20 -14.49
CA LYS A 530 30.37 2.04 -13.27
C LYS A 530 28.98 2.35 -12.76
N LEU A 531 28.79 2.11 -11.47
CA LEU A 531 27.56 2.36 -10.74
C LEU A 531 27.80 3.45 -9.71
N SER A 532 26.77 4.28 -9.46
CA SER A 532 26.75 5.24 -8.34
C SER A 532 25.35 5.35 -7.76
N TRP A 533 25.23 5.58 -6.44
CA TRP A 533 23.95 5.63 -5.73
C TRP A 533 24.02 6.51 -4.48
N GLN A 534 22.91 6.64 -3.77
CA GLN A 534 22.80 7.28 -2.45
C GLN A 534 22.43 6.24 -1.39
N VAL A 535 23.02 6.34 -0.20
CA VAL A 535 22.71 5.54 0.98
C VAL A 535 21.96 6.41 1.98
N HIS A 536 20.98 5.84 2.67
CA HIS A 536 20.12 6.54 3.62
C HIS A 536 20.22 5.95 5.03
N GLY A 537 19.22 6.20 5.89
CA GLY A 537 19.21 5.86 7.32
C GLY A 537 19.03 4.38 7.65
N GLY A 538 18.81 4.09 8.94
CA GLY A 538 18.52 2.75 9.46
C GLY A 538 19.76 1.91 9.75
N ASP A 539 20.89 2.53 10.08
CA ASP A 539 22.17 1.90 10.49
C ASP A 539 22.63 0.77 9.55
N PRO A 540 22.82 1.03 8.24
CA PRO A 540 23.35 0.03 7.34
C PRO A 540 24.75 -0.42 7.79
N GLN A 541 25.01 -1.72 7.73
CA GLN A 541 26.33 -2.30 7.99
C GLN A 541 27.07 -2.61 6.69
N HIS A 542 26.33 -2.94 5.64
CA HIS A 542 26.86 -3.19 4.31
C HIS A 542 25.95 -2.64 3.22
N VAL A 543 26.54 -2.44 2.04
CA VAL A 543 25.81 -2.18 0.79
C VAL A 543 26.08 -3.35 -0.17
N VAL A 544 25.03 -3.95 -0.68
CA VAL A 544 25.08 -5.11 -1.57
C VAL A 544 24.74 -4.68 -2.98
N VAL A 545 25.61 -4.99 -3.95
CA VAL A 545 25.39 -4.77 -5.37
C VAL A 545 24.92 -6.07 -6.00
N GLU A 546 23.77 -6.03 -6.65
CA GLU A 546 23.18 -7.16 -7.37
C GLU A 546 23.17 -6.90 -8.88
N ARG A 547 23.45 -7.94 -9.65
CA ARG A 547 23.45 -7.94 -11.11
C ARG A 547 22.60 -9.08 -11.65
N ARG A 548 21.90 -8.83 -12.74
CA ARG A 548 21.13 -9.81 -13.50
C ARG A 548 21.49 -9.70 -14.98
N GLU A 549 21.62 -10.84 -15.66
CA GLU A 549 21.75 -10.86 -17.11
C GLU A 549 20.36 -10.85 -17.76
N GLU A 550 20.17 -9.98 -18.73
CA GLU A 550 18.94 -9.82 -19.48
C GLU A 550 19.08 -10.50 -20.84
N SER A 551 18.11 -11.32 -21.23
CA SER A 551 18.03 -11.85 -22.58
C SER A 551 16.67 -11.53 -23.20
N SER A 552 16.57 -11.56 -24.51
CA SER A 552 15.32 -11.30 -25.23
C SER A 552 14.20 -12.31 -24.92
N SER A 553 14.53 -13.46 -24.33
CA SER A 553 13.60 -14.56 -24.07
C SER A 553 13.41 -14.91 -22.60
N ALA A 554 14.28 -14.44 -21.70
CA ALA A 554 14.18 -14.72 -20.26
C ALA A 554 15.00 -13.72 -19.45
N ARG A 555 14.47 -13.34 -18.28
CA ARG A 555 15.20 -12.58 -17.27
C ARG A 555 15.97 -13.54 -16.38
N GLY A 556 17.26 -13.27 -16.18
CA GLY A 556 18.08 -14.01 -15.24
C GLY A 556 17.68 -13.73 -13.78
N SER A 557 18.15 -14.56 -12.86
CA SER A 557 18.02 -14.28 -11.42
C SER A 557 19.04 -13.22 -10.97
N TRP A 558 18.68 -12.44 -9.97
CA TRP A 558 19.58 -11.51 -9.31
C TRP A 558 20.74 -12.25 -8.63
N GLN A 559 21.96 -11.80 -8.84
CA GLN A 559 23.18 -12.35 -8.26
C GLN A 559 23.92 -11.26 -7.49
N ARG A 560 24.27 -11.51 -6.24
CA ARG A 560 25.16 -10.65 -5.48
C ARG A 560 26.53 -10.69 -6.10
N ILE A 561 27.05 -9.53 -6.50
CA ILE A 561 28.37 -9.39 -7.12
C ILE A 561 29.37 -8.64 -6.25
N ALA A 562 28.91 -7.89 -5.27
CA ALA A 562 29.74 -7.21 -4.28
C ALA A 562 28.99 -6.99 -2.98
N GLU A 563 29.73 -6.98 -1.88
CA GLU A 563 29.34 -6.51 -0.57
C GLU A 563 30.37 -5.47 -0.13
N LEU A 564 29.90 -4.27 0.20
CA LEU A 564 30.73 -3.08 0.37
C LEU A 564 30.52 -2.47 1.76
N ALA A 565 31.43 -1.57 2.16
CA ALA A 565 31.25 -0.78 3.37
C ALA A 565 29.94 0.05 3.35
N PRO A 566 29.34 0.34 4.52
CA PRO A 566 28.06 1.05 4.61
C PRO A 566 28.07 2.45 3.98
N SER A 567 29.22 3.08 3.88
CA SER A 567 29.41 4.40 3.26
C SER A 567 29.72 4.34 1.76
N ALA A 568 29.74 3.16 1.14
CA ALA A 568 30.04 3.03 -0.27
C ALA A 568 28.88 3.61 -1.12
N VAL A 569 29.22 4.48 -2.04
CA VAL A 569 28.29 5.17 -2.94
C VAL A 569 28.59 4.90 -4.42
N ASP A 570 29.55 4.04 -4.71
CA ASP A 570 29.93 3.63 -6.07
C ASP A 570 30.51 2.22 -6.11
N TYR A 571 30.48 1.62 -7.31
CA TYR A 571 31.10 0.33 -7.60
C TYR A 571 31.47 0.24 -9.08
N SER A 572 32.59 -0.45 -9.37
CA SER A 572 33.04 -0.72 -10.75
C SER A 572 33.02 -2.22 -11.02
N ASP A 573 32.13 -2.65 -11.93
CA ASP A 573 32.07 -4.03 -12.38
C ASP A 573 32.94 -4.23 -13.63
N SER A 574 34.08 -4.88 -13.44
CA SER A 574 35.01 -5.27 -14.52
C SER A 574 34.78 -6.70 -15.02
N ARG A 575 33.83 -7.43 -14.44
CA ARG A 575 33.52 -8.84 -14.77
C ARG A 575 32.37 -8.94 -15.78
N VAL A 576 32.34 -8.02 -16.75
CA VAL A 576 31.33 -7.96 -17.80
C VAL A 576 31.93 -8.43 -19.13
N LYS A 577 31.11 -9.05 -19.98
CA LYS A 577 31.51 -9.47 -21.31
C LYS A 577 30.85 -8.55 -22.35
N LYS A 578 31.60 -8.18 -23.35
CA LYS A 578 31.10 -7.32 -24.43
C LYS A 578 29.79 -7.84 -25.02
N GLY A 579 28.81 -6.95 -25.11
CA GLY A 579 27.50 -7.23 -25.69
C GLY A 579 26.49 -7.87 -24.72
N GLN A 580 26.86 -8.19 -23.46
CA GLN A 580 25.87 -8.62 -22.47
C GLN A 580 24.90 -7.47 -22.16
N GLN A 581 23.60 -7.77 -22.08
CA GLN A 581 22.61 -6.87 -21.53
C GLN A 581 22.50 -7.15 -20.03
N LEU A 582 22.72 -6.14 -19.21
CA LEU A 582 22.84 -6.27 -17.77
C LEU A 582 21.90 -5.30 -17.06
N ALA A 583 21.29 -5.77 -15.98
CA ALA A 583 20.57 -4.94 -15.03
C ALA A 583 21.28 -4.96 -13.67
N TYR A 584 21.21 -3.84 -12.95
CA TYR A 584 21.79 -3.67 -11.62
C TYR A 584 20.79 -3.05 -10.65
N ARG A 585 20.90 -3.44 -9.39
CA ARG A 585 20.25 -2.80 -8.25
C ARG A 585 21.16 -2.88 -7.01
N VAL A 586 20.83 -2.11 -5.98
CA VAL A 586 21.60 -2.04 -4.74
C VAL A 586 20.67 -2.18 -3.55
N ARG A 587 21.11 -2.86 -2.50
CA ARG A 587 20.43 -2.97 -1.20
C ARG A 587 21.35 -2.55 -0.07
N ALA A 588 20.79 -2.06 1.02
CA ALA A 588 21.50 -1.90 2.29
C ALA A 588 21.17 -3.08 3.21
N THR A 589 22.10 -3.51 4.05
CA THR A 589 21.90 -4.61 5.00
C THR A 589 22.42 -4.23 6.39
N ASN A 590 21.79 -4.78 7.43
CA ASN A 590 22.28 -4.76 8.80
C ASN A 590 22.12 -6.14 9.45
N ALA A 591 22.39 -6.27 10.75
CA ALA A 591 22.27 -7.54 11.48
C ALA A 591 20.83 -8.09 11.50
N GLU A 592 19.82 -7.26 11.28
CA GLU A 592 18.41 -7.63 11.33
C GLU A 592 17.84 -7.97 9.95
N GLY A 593 18.53 -7.64 8.85
CA GLY A 593 18.12 -8.03 7.50
C GLY A 593 18.46 -7.02 6.40
N GLU A 594 17.73 -7.11 5.31
CA GLU A 594 17.94 -6.33 4.08
C GLU A 594 16.85 -5.28 3.86
N SER A 595 17.26 -4.13 3.33
CA SER A 595 16.35 -3.10 2.84
C SER A 595 15.60 -3.55 1.58
N ALA A 596 14.61 -2.77 1.14
CA ALA A 596 14.18 -2.78 -0.25
C ALA A 596 15.34 -2.43 -1.18
N SER A 597 15.23 -2.78 -2.47
CA SER A 597 16.25 -2.41 -3.45
C SER A 597 16.08 -0.95 -3.93
N SER A 598 17.16 -0.39 -4.43
CA SER A 598 17.11 0.82 -5.25
C SER A 598 16.28 0.62 -6.53
N ASN A 599 16.12 1.70 -7.29
CA ASN A 599 15.72 1.61 -8.70
C ASN A 599 16.64 0.64 -9.48
N ILE A 600 16.10 0.01 -10.52
CA ILE A 600 16.85 -0.84 -11.45
C ILE A 600 17.43 0.04 -12.55
N VAL A 601 18.69 -0.23 -12.92
CA VAL A 601 19.33 0.39 -14.10
C VAL A 601 19.81 -0.66 -15.06
N ARG A 602 19.75 -0.37 -16.37
CA ARG A 602 20.14 -1.28 -17.46
C ARG A 602 21.24 -0.70 -18.31
N ILE A 603 22.12 -1.57 -18.79
CA ILE A 603 23.19 -1.21 -19.71
C ILE A 603 23.61 -2.40 -20.57
N GLY A 604 23.89 -2.11 -21.85
CA GLY A 604 24.66 -3.03 -22.68
C GLY A 604 26.14 -2.95 -22.26
N ALA A 605 26.75 -4.09 -21.93
CA ALA A 605 28.16 -4.13 -21.61
C ALA A 605 29.01 -3.74 -22.81
N PRO A 606 30.00 -2.83 -22.65
CA PRO A 606 30.78 -2.24 -23.73
C PRO A 606 31.68 -3.23 -24.45
#